data_db1f5b7c41935a099f13443698fac21f
#
_entry.id   db1f5b7c41935a099f13443698fac21f
#
_cell.length_a   1.000
_cell.length_b   1.000
_cell.length_c   1.000
_cell.angle_alpha   90.00
_cell.angle_beta   90.00
_cell.angle_gamma   90.00
#
_symmetry.space_group_name_H-M   'P 1'
#
loop_
_entity.id
_entity.type
_entity.pdbx_description
1 polymer ?
#
loop_
_entity_poly.entity_id
_entity_poly.type
_entity_poly.pdbx_seq_one_letter_code
_entity_poly.pdbx_strand_id
1 'polypeptide(L)'
;MAGALLLGTAAGCGSSGTTSSTSGGTDSTTTGGTTDNTDNGGKSDAKLTIWVYGWEKASADKIQEDTAAYKEATGVEVTVVPIASDSYSTKIQATLAGGNNPDLAFVDAGVQSTQLASKGKLLALKEYGVEEYKDKFYDSVWDTLVYKDDVYGLRITSNNLALFYNKEMFANKGLEEPTADWTWDDLRNAAKTLTDADNNIYGLDLPVYDKNGGYTWNWLPFLWQNGGEFLNDDRTEATFNSPEGVEALEFWKKMVQEDKSVPLQAAPTGVNRFTSGITAMVIDGPWNLSTFLSDPEFKDKFGVAPLPQKKTQATVVGGEGVVVFSNTKSPQEAYDYLVHLTCSDFVQTFWENWITIPPQPEFKDFYTNDSEYGPYIQVFSDQMEYSRTRPFTPSWPQIENTLGIDLQSYMFDKEDDAQAALDKAAEDVNKILADEK
;
A
#
# COMPACT_ATOMS: atom_id res chain seq x y z
N MET A 1 34.53 -14.28 -34.98
CA MET A 1 34.37 -13.56 -36.26
C MET A 1 33.65 -12.26 -35.89
N ALA A 2 34.26 -11.27 -35.61
CA ALA A 2 34.99 -10.19 -36.26
C ALA A 2 34.20 -9.43 -37.32
N GLY A 3 34.06 -8.16 -37.11
CA GLY A 3 33.81 -7.12 -38.09
C GLY A 3 32.57 -6.29 -37.76
N ALA A 4 32.55 -5.01 -37.77
CA ALA A 4 33.53 -3.92 -37.79
C ALA A 4 32.73 -2.62 -37.82
N LEU A 5 33.28 -1.61 -37.21
CA LEU A 5 32.88 -0.20 -37.18
C LEU A 5 32.55 0.39 -38.56
N LEU A 6 31.69 1.42 -38.56
CA LEU A 6 31.88 2.59 -39.43
C LEU A 6 31.36 3.86 -38.75
N LEU A 7 32.29 4.77 -38.52
CA LEU A 7 32.12 6.18 -38.18
C LEU A 7 31.70 6.97 -39.42
N GLY A 8 30.90 7.99 -39.25
CA GLY A 8 30.64 9.01 -40.26
C GLY A 8 30.42 10.38 -39.62
N THR A 9 31.47 11.17 -39.58
CA THR A 9 31.50 12.61 -39.24
C THR A 9 31.12 13.45 -40.44
N ALA A 10 30.31 14.49 -40.27
CA ALA A 10 30.44 15.70 -41.08
C ALA A 10 29.89 16.92 -40.37
N ALA A 11 30.74 17.87 -40.22
CA ALA A 11 30.54 19.23 -39.72
C ALA A 11 30.02 20.15 -40.84
N GLY A 12 29.35 21.23 -40.45
CA GLY A 12 28.96 22.30 -41.37
C GLY A 12 28.54 23.55 -40.65
N CYS A 13 29.41 24.53 -40.66
CA CYS A 13 29.34 25.87 -40.07
C CYS A 13 28.45 26.87 -40.79
N GLY A 14 28.16 27.96 -40.06
CA GLY A 14 27.98 29.30 -40.62
C GLY A 14 26.64 29.93 -40.31
N SER A 15 26.46 31.06 -39.79
CA SER A 15 27.18 32.28 -39.46
C SER A 15 26.14 33.41 -39.42
N SER A 16 26.11 34.13 -38.30
CA SER A 16 25.99 35.57 -38.09
C SER A 16 24.96 36.43 -38.82
N GLY A 17 24.33 37.29 -38.03
CA GLY A 17 23.63 38.50 -38.50
C GLY A 17 23.07 39.34 -37.34
N THR A 18 23.90 40.32 -36.93
CA THR A 18 23.65 41.36 -35.95
C THR A 18 22.86 42.50 -36.58
N THR A 19 22.04 43.23 -35.78
CA THR A 19 21.97 44.68 -35.54
C THR A 19 20.56 45.07 -35.08
N SER A 20 20.42 45.64 -33.97
CA SER A 20 20.57 46.94 -33.31
C SER A 20 19.37 47.83 -33.38
N SER A 21 18.90 48.21 -32.14
CA SER A 21 18.46 49.50 -31.60
C SER A 21 17.25 50.21 -32.24
N THR A 22 16.31 50.65 -31.44
CA THR A 22 16.28 51.90 -30.67
C THR A 22 14.98 52.12 -29.92
N SER A 23 15.09 52.52 -28.70
CA SER A 23 14.47 53.48 -27.79
C SER A 23 13.15 54.20 -28.14
N GLY A 24 12.36 54.40 -27.07
CA GLY A 24 11.43 55.47 -26.79
C GLY A 24 10.07 54.97 -26.30
N GLY A 25 9.63 55.15 -25.09
CA GLY A 25 9.46 56.25 -24.24
C GLY A 25 8.00 56.28 -23.77
N THR A 26 7.78 56.15 -22.44
CA THR A 26 6.72 56.68 -21.60
C THR A 26 5.29 56.80 -22.17
N ASP A 27 4.27 56.18 -21.58
CA ASP A 27 3.39 56.90 -20.66
C ASP A 27 2.45 55.95 -19.88
N SER A 28 2.20 56.35 -18.63
CA SER A 28 1.34 55.72 -17.65
C SER A 28 -0.13 56.06 -17.94
N THR A 29 -1.01 55.06 -17.89
CA THR A 29 -2.40 55.29 -17.46
C THR A 29 -2.93 54.07 -16.72
N THR A 30 -3.12 54.26 -15.43
CA THR A 30 -3.88 53.44 -14.51
C THR A 30 -5.34 53.41 -14.95
N THR A 31 -5.83 52.23 -15.30
CA THR A 31 -7.29 52.00 -15.30
C THR A 31 -7.52 50.69 -14.53
N GLY A 32 -8.16 50.85 -13.36
CA GLY A 32 -8.70 49.76 -12.57
C GLY A 32 -9.73 48.99 -13.41
N GLY A 33 -9.40 47.77 -13.75
CA GLY A 33 -10.35 46.80 -14.26
C GLY A 33 -10.87 46.01 -13.08
N THR A 34 -12.06 46.32 -12.64
CA THR A 34 -12.94 45.38 -11.92
C THR A 34 -13.06 44.14 -12.78
N THR A 35 -12.47 43.06 -12.35
CA THR A 35 -12.80 41.73 -12.91
C THR A 35 -14.20 41.42 -12.43
N ASP A 36 -15.17 41.65 -13.27
CA ASP A 36 -16.47 41.01 -13.22
C ASP A 36 -16.22 39.48 -13.25
N ASN A 37 -16.39 38.88 -12.09
CA ASN A 37 -16.53 37.45 -11.98
C ASN A 37 -17.92 37.08 -12.49
N THR A 38 -18.09 37.09 -13.82
CA THR A 38 -19.23 36.43 -14.45
C THR A 38 -18.98 34.93 -14.28
N ASP A 39 -19.75 34.37 -13.37
CA ASP A 39 -20.01 32.92 -13.28
C ASP A 39 -20.51 32.46 -14.67
N ASN A 40 -19.55 32.11 -15.50
CA ASN A 40 -19.78 31.49 -16.78
C ASN A 40 -19.70 30.00 -16.51
N GLY A 41 -20.84 29.32 -16.34
CA GLY A 41 -20.94 27.84 -16.20
C GLY A 41 -20.38 27.10 -17.42
N GLY A 42 -19.16 27.44 -17.83
CA GLY A 42 -18.42 26.85 -18.92
C GLY A 42 -17.68 25.61 -18.45
N LYS A 43 -17.92 24.50 -19.14
CA LYS A 43 -17.14 23.27 -18.94
C LYS A 43 -15.66 23.55 -19.15
N SER A 44 -14.80 22.91 -18.36
CA SER A 44 -13.34 22.98 -18.49
C SER A 44 -12.88 22.31 -19.80
N ASP A 45 -11.74 22.74 -20.37
CA ASP A 45 -11.06 22.09 -21.48
C ASP A 45 -9.77 21.36 -21.03
N ALA A 46 -9.62 21.16 -19.72
CA ALA A 46 -8.47 20.51 -19.13
C ALA A 46 -8.32 19.05 -19.57
N LYS A 47 -7.05 18.63 -19.65
CA LYS A 47 -6.68 17.24 -19.97
C LYS A 47 -5.81 16.71 -18.86
N LEU A 48 -6.26 15.62 -18.25
CA LEU A 48 -5.58 14.95 -17.16
C LEU A 48 -5.13 13.55 -17.59
N THR A 49 -4.05 13.10 -17.00
CA THR A 49 -3.56 11.71 -17.12
C THR A 49 -3.49 11.09 -15.73
N ILE A 50 -4.11 9.93 -15.55
CA ILE A 50 -4.02 9.16 -14.31
C ILE A 50 -3.33 7.83 -14.53
N TRP A 51 -2.35 7.49 -13.67
CA TRP A 51 -1.75 6.16 -13.61
C TRP A 51 -2.46 5.28 -12.60
N VAL A 52 -2.87 4.08 -13.05
CA VAL A 52 -3.58 3.10 -12.22
C VAL A 52 -2.85 1.76 -12.26
N TYR A 53 -3.03 0.94 -11.22
CA TYR A 53 -2.52 -0.43 -11.23
C TYR A 53 -3.20 -1.24 -12.33
N GLY A 54 -2.40 -1.97 -13.11
CA GLY A 54 -2.89 -2.77 -14.24
C GLY A 54 -3.23 -4.23 -13.92
N TRP A 55 -3.04 -4.67 -12.68
CA TRP A 55 -3.42 -6.01 -12.24
C TRP A 55 -4.94 -6.15 -12.08
N GLU A 56 -5.56 -5.10 -11.59
CA GLU A 56 -7.01 -5.01 -11.44
C GLU A 56 -7.62 -4.38 -12.70
N LYS A 57 -7.57 -5.16 -13.79
CA LYS A 57 -8.09 -4.69 -15.08
C LYS A 57 -9.53 -4.22 -14.97
N ALA A 58 -10.37 -4.93 -14.20
CA ALA A 58 -11.77 -4.55 -14.01
C ALA A 58 -11.90 -3.15 -13.41
N SER A 59 -11.08 -2.81 -12.41
CA SER A 59 -11.08 -1.48 -11.77
C SER A 59 -10.57 -0.40 -12.70
N ALA A 60 -9.49 -0.65 -13.46
CA ALA A 60 -8.99 0.27 -14.46
C ALA A 60 -10.03 0.53 -15.57
N ASP A 61 -10.73 -0.53 -16.01
CA ASP A 61 -11.81 -0.43 -17.00
C ASP A 61 -12.97 0.42 -16.45
N LYS A 62 -13.34 0.29 -15.16
CA LYS A 62 -14.39 1.11 -14.53
C LYS A 62 -14.01 2.59 -14.46
N ILE A 63 -12.77 2.90 -14.09
CA ILE A 63 -12.29 4.28 -14.15
C ILE A 63 -12.35 4.81 -15.59
N GLN A 64 -11.94 3.99 -16.58
CA GLN A 64 -11.98 4.37 -17.99
C GLN A 64 -13.42 4.57 -18.48
N GLU A 65 -14.38 3.75 -18.06
CA GLU A 65 -15.81 3.90 -18.40
C GLU A 65 -16.37 5.21 -17.82
N ASP A 66 -16.03 5.54 -16.56
CA ASP A 66 -16.48 6.75 -15.88
C ASP A 66 -15.99 8.04 -16.54
N THR A 67 -14.79 8.04 -17.16
CA THR A 67 -14.20 9.24 -17.76
C THR A 67 -15.10 9.92 -18.80
N ALA A 68 -15.93 9.16 -19.52
CA ALA A 68 -16.85 9.69 -20.50
C ALA A 68 -17.97 10.50 -19.84
N ALA A 69 -18.58 10.00 -18.78
CA ALA A 69 -19.60 10.67 -18.00
C ALA A 69 -19.03 11.90 -17.29
N TYR A 70 -17.84 11.77 -16.71
CA TYR A 70 -17.14 12.88 -16.07
C TYR A 70 -16.84 14.02 -17.07
N LYS A 71 -16.36 13.68 -18.28
CA LYS A 71 -16.13 14.66 -19.34
C LYS A 71 -17.43 15.32 -19.82
N GLU A 72 -18.51 14.55 -19.92
CA GLU A 72 -19.82 15.13 -20.27
C GLU A 72 -20.29 16.13 -19.21
N ALA A 73 -20.08 15.83 -17.92
CA ALA A 73 -20.49 16.69 -16.81
C ALA A 73 -19.61 17.94 -16.69
N THR A 74 -18.29 17.79 -16.74
CA THR A 74 -17.31 18.83 -16.35
C THR A 74 -16.57 19.46 -17.53
N GLY A 75 -16.46 18.74 -18.66
CA GLY A 75 -15.61 19.09 -19.80
C GLY A 75 -14.19 18.54 -19.72
N VAL A 76 -13.73 18.11 -18.53
CA VAL A 76 -12.38 17.59 -18.28
C VAL A 76 -12.19 16.25 -19.00
N GLU A 77 -11.14 16.16 -19.80
CA GLU A 77 -10.75 14.91 -20.48
C GLU A 77 -9.72 14.15 -19.65
N VAL A 78 -10.04 12.93 -19.23
CA VAL A 78 -9.13 12.11 -18.42
C VAL A 78 -8.66 10.92 -19.24
N THR A 79 -7.32 10.73 -19.29
CA THR A 79 -6.66 9.57 -19.91
C THR A 79 -6.21 8.61 -18.80
N VAL A 80 -6.77 7.40 -18.78
CA VAL A 80 -6.38 6.33 -17.84
C VAL A 80 -5.23 5.54 -18.45
N VAL A 81 -4.14 5.38 -17.69
CA VAL A 81 -2.96 4.62 -18.09
C VAL A 81 -2.74 3.46 -17.11
N PRO A 82 -3.22 2.24 -17.43
CA PRO A 82 -2.93 1.07 -16.63
C PRO A 82 -1.46 0.67 -16.77
N ILE A 83 -0.81 0.37 -15.64
CA ILE A 83 0.60 -0.02 -15.58
C ILE A 83 0.69 -1.34 -14.84
N ALA A 84 1.39 -2.30 -15.43
CA ALA A 84 1.59 -3.62 -14.83
C ALA A 84 2.23 -3.50 -13.44
N SER A 85 1.76 -4.31 -12.48
CA SER A 85 2.11 -4.23 -11.07
C SER A 85 3.60 -4.40 -10.79
N ASP A 86 4.26 -5.33 -11.51
CA ASP A 86 5.68 -5.60 -11.37
C ASP A 86 6.57 -4.40 -11.75
N SER A 87 6.05 -3.50 -12.58
CA SER A 87 6.74 -2.28 -13.02
C SER A 87 6.19 -1.00 -12.39
N TYR A 88 5.07 -1.06 -11.68
CA TYR A 88 4.39 0.12 -11.14
C TYR A 88 5.27 0.91 -10.15
N SER A 89 5.78 0.23 -9.12
CA SER A 89 6.65 0.85 -8.12
C SER A 89 7.91 1.47 -8.75
N THR A 90 8.53 0.77 -9.71
CA THR A 90 9.69 1.32 -10.44
C THR A 90 9.32 2.58 -11.20
N LYS A 91 8.13 2.62 -11.81
CA LYS A 91 7.67 3.78 -12.56
C LYS A 91 7.33 4.97 -11.65
N ILE A 92 6.70 4.71 -10.50
CA ILE A 92 6.49 5.75 -9.47
C ILE A 92 7.83 6.27 -8.96
N GLN A 93 8.82 5.41 -8.67
CA GLN A 93 10.14 5.83 -8.24
C GLN A 93 10.85 6.69 -9.30
N ALA A 94 10.67 6.40 -10.59
CA ALA A 94 11.23 7.21 -11.66
C ALA A 94 10.70 8.65 -11.68
N THR A 95 9.51 8.92 -11.13
CA THR A 95 8.98 10.29 -11.01
C THR A 95 9.80 11.16 -10.06
N LEU A 96 10.48 10.56 -9.08
CA LEU A 96 11.38 11.27 -8.17
C LEU A 96 12.55 11.91 -8.92
N ALA A 97 13.05 11.25 -9.95
CA ALA A 97 14.15 11.75 -10.79
C ALA A 97 13.74 12.83 -11.80
N GLY A 98 12.45 13.14 -11.93
CA GLY A 98 11.95 14.19 -12.83
C GLY A 98 11.67 13.68 -14.23
N GLY A 99 10.84 12.66 -14.37
CA GLY A 99 10.33 12.15 -15.66
C GLY A 99 9.00 12.80 -16.08
N ASN A 100 8.36 12.23 -17.10
CA ASN A 100 7.00 12.56 -17.47
C ASN A 100 6.03 12.02 -16.41
N ASN A 101 5.73 12.84 -15.41
CA ASN A 101 4.78 12.49 -14.36
C ASN A 101 3.35 12.60 -14.89
N PRO A 102 2.41 11.77 -14.43
CA PRO A 102 0.99 11.98 -14.68
C PRO A 102 0.48 13.19 -13.89
N ASP A 103 -0.77 13.57 -14.08
CA ASP A 103 -1.44 14.53 -13.20
C ASP A 103 -1.86 13.86 -11.88
N LEU A 104 -2.38 12.63 -11.98
CA LEU A 104 -2.75 11.81 -10.81
C LEU A 104 -2.10 10.41 -10.90
N ALA A 105 -1.94 9.79 -9.74
CA ALA A 105 -1.56 8.38 -9.68
C ALA A 105 -2.11 7.68 -8.44
N PHE A 106 -2.33 6.38 -8.54
CA PHE A 106 -2.49 5.52 -7.40
C PHE A 106 -1.13 5.33 -6.73
N VAL A 107 -1.10 5.27 -5.41
CA VAL A 107 0.12 5.04 -4.63
C VAL A 107 -0.17 4.17 -3.41
N ASP A 108 0.82 3.41 -2.94
CA ASP A 108 0.78 2.83 -1.59
C ASP A 108 0.79 4.02 -0.59
N ALA A 109 -0.37 4.22 0.03
CA ALA A 109 -0.58 5.33 0.94
C ALA A 109 0.25 5.16 2.21
N GLY A 110 0.92 6.24 2.61
CA GLY A 110 1.87 6.25 3.72
C GLY A 110 3.30 5.93 3.29
N VAL A 111 3.52 5.03 2.37
CA VAL A 111 4.87 4.67 1.90
C VAL A 111 5.28 5.57 0.73
N GLN A 112 4.66 5.35 -0.43
CA GLN A 112 5.00 6.10 -1.63
C GLN A 112 4.54 7.56 -1.55
N SER A 113 3.36 7.81 -0.96
CA SER A 113 2.86 9.18 -0.78
C SER A 113 3.80 10.04 0.07
N THR A 114 4.27 9.52 1.22
CA THR A 114 5.20 10.24 2.10
C THR A 114 6.54 10.52 1.40
N GLN A 115 7.07 9.53 0.68
CA GLN A 115 8.30 9.70 -0.08
C GLN A 115 8.17 10.77 -1.16
N LEU A 116 7.09 10.75 -1.95
CA LEU A 116 6.83 11.73 -2.99
C LEU A 116 6.59 13.14 -2.41
N ALA A 117 5.80 13.24 -1.33
CA ALA A 117 5.53 14.50 -0.63
C ALA A 117 6.81 15.12 -0.08
N SER A 118 7.68 14.33 0.56
CA SER A 118 8.96 14.82 1.11
C SER A 118 9.90 15.41 0.06
N LYS A 119 9.76 14.99 -1.18
CA LYS A 119 10.54 15.49 -2.34
C LYS A 119 9.80 16.59 -3.13
N GLY A 120 8.68 17.10 -2.62
CA GLY A 120 7.89 18.15 -3.27
C GLY A 120 7.28 17.74 -4.61
N LYS A 121 7.02 16.44 -4.80
CA LYS A 121 6.47 15.91 -6.05
C LYS A 121 4.95 15.94 -6.08
N LEU A 122 4.30 16.08 -4.93
CA LEU A 122 2.85 16.09 -4.80
C LEU A 122 2.32 17.51 -4.56
N LEU A 123 1.10 17.73 -4.99
CA LEU A 123 0.33 18.94 -4.71
C LEU A 123 -0.18 18.88 -3.26
N ALA A 124 0.08 19.93 -2.49
CA ALA A 124 -0.50 20.10 -1.17
C ALA A 124 -1.97 20.49 -1.30
N LEU A 125 -2.87 19.80 -0.63
CA LEU A 125 -4.31 19.85 -0.92
C LEU A 125 -5.13 20.70 0.07
N LYS A 126 -4.54 21.20 1.17
CA LYS A 126 -5.28 22.00 2.15
C LYS A 126 -5.89 23.25 1.53
N GLU A 127 -5.18 23.93 0.64
CA GLU A 127 -5.68 25.13 -0.05
C GLU A 127 -6.87 24.84 -0.98
N TYR A 128 -7.09 23.57 -1.34
CA TYR A 128 -8.20 23.08 -2.17
C TYR A 128 -9.41 22.62 -1.34
N GLY A 129 -9.33 22.66 0.01
CA GLY A 129 -10.45 22.32 0.89
C GLY A 129 -10.53 20.83 1.28
N VAL A 130 -9.44 20.05 1.08
CA VAL A 130 -9.44 18.60 1.35
C VAL A 130 -9.81 18.23 2.80
N GLU A 131 -9.60 19.13 3.76
CA GLU A 131 -9.90 18.88 5.18
C GLU A 131 -11.39 18.67 5.46
N GLU A 132 -12.28 19.13 4.58
CA GLU A 132 -13.73 18.86 4.70
C GLU A 132 -14.10 17.38 4.58
N TYR A 133 -13.21 16.57 4.02
CA TYR A 133 -13.39 15.13 3.85
C TYR A 133 -12.82 14.32 5.01
N LYS A 134 -12.12 14.92 5.97
CA LYS A 134 -11.43 14.21 7.05
C LYS A 134 -12.35 13.27 7.81
N ASP A 135 -13.50 13.76 8.23
CA ASP A 135 -14.47 13.00 9.03
C ASP A 135 -15.15 11.87 8.25
N LYS A 136 -14.91 11.75 6.94
CA LYS A 136 -15.38 10.64 6.11
C LYS A 136 -14.50 9.40 6.21
N PHE A 137 -13.27 9.51 6.69
CA PHE A 137 -12.30 8.43 6.73
C PHE A 137 -12.03 7.97 8.17
N TYR A 138 -11.61 6.72 8.36
CA TYR A 138 -11.00 6.32 9.61
C TYR A 138 -9.74 7.16 9.87
N ASP A 139 -9.49 7.54 11.14
CA ASP A 139 -8.30 8.33 11.49
C ASP A 139 -7.00 7.66 11.03
N SER A 140 -6.87 6.35 11.25
CA SER A 140 -5.72 5.57 10.81
C SER A 140 -5.53 5.56 9.29
N VAL A 141 -6.60 5.75 8.53
CA VAL A 141 -6.58 5.82 7.07
C VAL A 141 -6.20 7.22 6.60
N TRP A 142 -6.81 8.26 7.19
CA TRP A 142 -6.52 9.64 6.88
C TRP A 142 -5.04 9.99 7.07
N ASP A 143 -4.48 9.60 8.20
CA ASP A 143 -3.10 9.90 8.57
C ASP A 143 -2.07 9.36 7.57
N THR A 144 -2.44 8.36 6.76
CA THR A 144 -1.54 7.78 5.74
C THR A 144 -1.18 8.74 4.61
N LEU A 145 -1.98 9.78 4.40
CA LEU A 145 -1.79 10.76 3.33
C LEU A 145 -1.42 12.15 3.86
N VAL A 146 -1.18 12.23 5.17
CA VAL A 146 -0.67 13.45 5.83
C VAL A 146 0.85 13.38 5.92
N TYR A 147 1.53 14.42 5.47
CA TYR A 147 2.96 14.59 5.67
C TYR A 147 3.24 16.01 6.17
N LYS A 148 3.93 16.12 7.33
CA LYS A 148 4.06 17.36 8.08
C LYS A 148 2.66 17.94 8.33
N ASP A 149 2.40 19.17 7.85
CA ASP A 149 1.16 19.88 8.13
C ASP A 149 0.17 19.87 6.95
N ASP A 150 0.39 19.05 5.92
CA ASP A 150 -0.45 19.05 4.72
C ASP A 150 -0.96 17.66 4.33
N VAL A 151 -2.01 17.62 3.52
CA VAL A 151 -2.63 16.41 2.97
C VAL A 151 -2.27 16.31 1.50
N TYR A 152 -1.87 15.12 1.05
CA TYR A 152 -1.31 14.91 -0.28
C TYR A 152 -2.11 13.94 -1.16
N GLY A 153 -3.29 13.54 -0.73
CA GLY A 153 -4.17 12.65 -1.48
C GLY A 153 -5.39 12.24 -0.68
N LEU A 154 -6.23 11.39 -1.26
CA LEU A 154 -7.37 10.75 -0.59
C LEU A 154 -7.33 9.24 -0.83
N ARG A 155 -7.85 8.49 0.13
CA ARG A 155 -7.88 7.02 0.06
C ARG A 155 -9.00 6.55 -0.85
N ILE A 156 -8.70 5.53 -1.66
CA ILE A 156 -9.69 4.85 -2.49
C ILE A 156 -9.97 3.42 -2.00
N THR A 157 -8.98 2.77 -1.37
CA THR A 157 -9.11 1.44 -0.78
C THR A 157 -8.47 1.37 0.60
N SER A 158 -8.89 0.39 1.41
CA SER A 158 -8.15 -0.07 2.59
C SER A 158 -7.99 -1.58 2.55
N ASN A 159 -6.97 -2.06 3.24
CA ASN A 159 -6.76 -3.47 3.48
C ASN A 159 -6.07 -3.65 4.83
N ASN A 160 -6.20 -4.82 5.41
CA ASN A 160 -5.44 -5.26 6.57
C ASN A 160 -5.16 -6.76 6.47
N LEU A 161 -4.50 -7.34 7.46
CA LEU A 161 -4.20 -8.76 7.51
C LEU A 161 -5.20 -9.50 8.40
N ALA A 162 -5.60 -10.70 7.96
CA ALA A 162 -6.38 -11.65 8.73
C ALA A 162 -5.79 -13.06 8.58
N LEU A 163 -6.30 -14.00 9.35
CA LEU A 163 -5.91 -15.40 9.30
C LEU A 163 -6.85 -16.17 8.37
N PHE A 164 -6.33 -16.63 7.24
CA PHE A 164 -7.01 -17.61 6.41
C PHE A 164 -6.67 -19.02 6.90
N TYR A 165 -7.64 -19.92 6.91
CA TYR A 165 -7.47 -21.32 7.36
C TYR A 165 -8.23 -22.30 6.48
N ASN A 166 -7.70 -23.50 6.32
CA ASN A 166 -8.31 -24.59 5.56
C ASN A 166 -9.20 -25.46 6.47
N LYS A 167 -10.52 -25.36 6.30
CA LYS A 167 -11.53 -26.06 7.09
C LYS A 167 -11.38 -27.57 7.08
N GLU A 168 -11.06 -28.16 5.92
CA GLU A 168 -10.88 -29.60 5.78
C GLU A 168 -9.66 -30.09 6.56
N MET A 169 -8.55 -29.33 6.52
CA MET A 169 -7.33 -29.70 7.27
C MET A 169 -7.54 -29.59 8.78
N PHE A 170 -8.29 -28.58 9.25
CA PHE A 170 -8.71 -28.46 10.65
C PHE A 170 -9.57 -29.64 11.08
N ALA A 171 -10.64 -29.93 10.34
CA ALA A 171 -11.56 -31.03 10.63
C ALA A 171 -10.83 -32.40 10.64
N ASN A 172 -9.92 -32.65 9.70
CA ASN A 172 -9.15 -33.88 9.62
C ASN A 172 -8.22 -34.12 10.83
N LYS A 173 -7.80 -33.04 11.52
CA LYS A 173 -7.00 -33.09 12.74
C LYS A 173 -7.83 -32.96 14.01
N GLY A 174 -9.17 -32.81 13.88
CA GLY A 174 -10.06 -32.63 15.01
C GLY A 174 -9.90 -31.30 15.73
N LEU A 175 -9.46 -30.27 15.02
CA LEU A 175 -9.31 -28.91 15.53
C LEU A 175 -10.61 -28.12 15.29
N GLU A 176 -10.98 -27.32 16.27
CA GLU A 176 -12.00 -26.28 16.09
C GLU A 176 -11.49 -25.15 15.21
N GLU A 177 -12.38 -24.49 14.47
CA GLU A 177 -12.05 -23.36 13.61
C GLU A 177 -11.58 -22.16 14.44
N PRO A 178 -10.68 -21.30 13.91
CA PRO A 178 -10.21 -20.10 14.59
C PRO A 178 -11.36 -19.14 14.94
N THR A 179 -11.28 -18.54 16.13
CA THR A 179 -12.24 -17.54 16.62
C THR A 179 -11.54 -16.21 16.90
N ALA A 180 -12.34 -15.17 17.18
CA ALA A 180 -11.80 -13.85 17.54
C ALA A 180 -11.02 -13.83 18.87
N ASP A 181 -11.18 -14.85 19.70
CA ASP A 181 -10.49 -14.98 20.99
C ASP A 181 -9.13 -15.70 20.88
N TRP A 182 -8.75 -16.15 19.68
CA TRP A 182 -7.49 -16.85 19.48
C TRP A 182 -6.30 -16.02 19.94
N THR A 183 -5.42 -16.70 20.66
CA THR A 183 -4.14 -16.17 21.13
C THR A 183 -2.99 -16.63 20.24
N TRP A 184 -1.80 -16.08 20.45
CA TRP A 184 -0.58 -16.57 19.82
C TRP A 184 -0.32 -18.05 20.10
N ASP A 185 -0.63 -18.51 21.34
CA ASP A 185 -0.46 -19.91 21.71
C ASP A 185 -1.42 -20.81 20.93
N ASP A 186 -2.67 -20.38 20.69
CA ASP A 186 -3.63 -21.11 19.87
C ASP A 186 -3.16 -21.21 18.43
N LEU A 187 -2.66 -20.12 17.84
CA LEU A 187 -2.09 -20.13 16.49
C LEU A 187 -0.92 -21.12 16.39
N ARG A 188 0.04 -21.05 17.34
CA ARG A 188 1.21 -21.93 17.35
C ARG A 188 0.83 -23.40 17.52
N ASN A 189 -0.07 -23.71 18.44
CA ASN A 189 -0.54 -25.07 18.69
C ASN A 189 -1.28 -25.66 17.49
N ALA A 190 -2.14 -24.86 16.84
CA ALA A 190 -2.81 -25.26 15.61
C ALA A 190 -1.79 -25.47 14.47
N ALA A 191 -0.86 -24.55 14.26
CA ALA A 191 0.17 -24.68 13.24
C ALA A 191 1.01 -25.95 13.43
N LYS A 192 1.42 -26.23 14.66
CA LYS A 192 2.15 -27.45 15.00
C LYS A 192 1.34 -28.73 14.73
N THR A 193 0.07 -28.74 15.12
CA THR A 193 -0.83 -29.91 14.95
C THR A 193 -1.14 -30.20 13.49
N LEU A 194 -1.27 -29.13 12.68
CA LEU A 194 -1.57 -29.21 11.24
C LEU A 194 -0.35 -29.59 10.39
N THR A 195 0.86 -29.44 10.94
CA THR A 195 2.09 -29.79 10.24
C THR A 195 2.20 -31.30 10.05
N ASP A 196 2.57 -31.72 8.83
CA ASP A 196 2.84 -33.10 8.46
C ASP A 196 4.09 -33.13 7.58
N ALA A 197 5.24 -33.32 8.24
CA ALA A 197 6.55 -33.30 7.58
C ALA A 197 6.72 -34.42 6.55
N ASP A 198 6.08 -35.57 6.74
CA ASP A 198 6.17 -36.70 5.83
C ASP A 198 5.48 -36.39 4.49
N ASN A 199 4.45 -35.56 4.51
CA ASN A 199 3.72 -35.15 3.34
C ASN A 199 4.08 -33.71 2.87
N ASN A 200 5.11 -33.09 3.46
CA ASN A 200 5.55 -31.73 3.17
C ASN A 200 4.43 -30.70 3.34
N ILE A 201 3.61 -30.87 4.39
CA ILE A 201 2.53 -29.96 4.77
C ILE A 201 3.00 -29.13 5.97
N TYR A 202 2.78 -27.83 5.90
CA TYR A 202 3.10 -26.87 6.96
C TYR A 202 1.82 -26.31 7.56
N GLY A 203 1.84 -26.00 8.86
CA GLY A 203 0.68 -25.47 9.55
C GLY A 203 0.38 -24.02 9.20
N LEU A 204 1.40 -23.20 8.94
CA LEU A 204 1.24 -21.76 8.69
C LEU A 204 2.22 -21.28 7.62
N ASP A 205 1.75 -20.44 6.70
CA ASP A 205 2.62 -19.67 5.81
C ASP A 205 2.88 -18.28 6.41
N LEU A 206 4.15 -17.98 6.66
CA LEU A 206 4.66 -16.67 7.02
C LEU A 206 5.76 -16.27 6.04
N PRO A 207 5.86 -14.99 5.65
CA PRO A 207 6.81 -14.56 4.62
C PRO A 207 8.24 -14.39 5.18
N VAL A 208 8.71 -15.33 5.99
CA VAL A 208 10.06 -15.30 6.60
C VAL A 208 11.19 -15.33 5.56
N TYR A 209 10.88 -15.69 4.32
CA TYR A 209 11.79 -15.71 3.17
C TYR A 209 11.76 -14.42 2.35
N ASP A 210 10.81 -13.50 2.60
CA ASP A 210 10.64 -12.28 1.80
C ASP A 210 11.52 -11.14 2.33
N LYS A 211 12.37 -10.63 1.46
CA LYS A 211 13.27 -9.49 1.74
C LYS A 211 12.67 -8.13 1.38
N ASN A 212 11.49 -8.11 0.76
CA ASN A 212 10.94 -6.93 0.11
C ASN A 212 9.77 -6.29 0.88
N GLY A 213 9.83 -6.28 2.20
CA GLY A 213 8.80 -5.65 3.03
C GLY A 213 7.71 -6.61 3.55
N GLY A 214 7.46 -7.75 2.89
CA GLY A 214 6.47 -8.73 3.34
C GLY A 214 6.76 -9.27 4.75
N TYR A 215 8.03 -9.44 5.10
CA TYR A 215 8.42 -9.81 6.46
C TYR A 215 7.96 -8.76 7.48
N THR A 216 8.35 -7.51 7.28
CA THR A 216 8.02 -6.39 8.19
C THR A 216 6.52 -6.19 8.29
N TRP A 217 5.81 -6.21 7.15
CA TRP A 217 4.36 -6.07 7.08
C TRP A 217 3.62 -7.10 7.94
N ASN A 218 4.05 -8.36 7.90
CA ASN A 218 3.43 -9.44 8.68
C ASN A 218 3.89 -9.48 10.14
N TRP A 219 5.11 -8.99 10.45
CA TRP A 219 5.65 -8.99 11.82
C TRP A 219 5.12 -7.84 12.69
N LEU A 220 4.84 -6.68 12.09
CA LEU A 220 4.33 -5.50 12.81
C LEU A 220 3.10 -5.79 13.68
N PRO A 221 2.06 -6.52 13.22
CA PRO A 221 0.95 -6.89 14.08
C PRO A 221 1.39 -7.59 15.37
N PHE A 222 2.33 -8.52 15.30
CA PHE A 222 2.82 -9.25 16.47
C PHE A 222 3.56 -8.33 17.46
N LEU A 223 4.39 -7.40 16.97
CA LEU A 223 5.00 -6.39 17.80
C LEU A 223 3.93 -5.58 18.58
N TRP A 224 2.93 -5.07 17.88
CA TRP A 224 1.87 -4.24 18.48
C TRP A 224 0.94 -5.05 19.39
N GLN A 225 0.57 -6.27 19.03
CA GLN A 225 -0.24 -7.17 19.87
C GLN A 225 0.42 -7.45 21.21
N ASN A 226 1.75 -7.42 21.26
CA ASN A 226 2.50 -7.56 22.50
C ASN A 226 2.75 -6.23 23.25
N GLY A 227 2.30 -5.09 22.69
CA GLY A 227 2.43 -3.76 23.27
C GLY A 227 3.75 -3.06 22.95
N GLY A 228 4.51 -3.55 21.97
CA GLY A 228 5.71 -2.88 21.47
C GLY A 228 5.38 -1.79 20.47
N GLU A 229 6.30 -0.84 20.28
CA GLU A 229 6.24 0.20 19.27
C GLU A 229 7.41 0.08 18.29
N PHE A 230 7.20 0.50 17.04
CA PHE A 230 8.23 0.39 16.01
C PHE A 230 9.22 1.56 16.08
N LEU A 231 8.71 2.79 16.14
CA LEU A 231 9.46 4.02 16.33
C LEU A 231 8.92 4.76 17.58
N ASN A 232 9.71 5.69 18.09
CA ASN A 232 9.23 6.66 19.08
C ASN A 232 8.18 7.62 18.46
N ASP A 233 7.50 8.40 19.30
CA ASP A 233 6.41 9.30 18.86
C ASP A 233 6.86 10.31 17.80
N ASP A 234 8.10 10.80 17.91
CA ASP A 234 8.70 11.75 16.97
C ASP A 234 9.19 11.08 15.66
N ARG A 235 9.10 9.76 15.56
CA ARG A 235 9.57 8.94 14.41
C ARG A 235 11.06 9.13 14.09
N THR A 236 11.86 9.39 15.11
CA THR A 236 13.30 9.69 14.98
C THR A 236 14.20 8.59 15.48
N GLU A 237 13.64 7.57 16.16
CA GLU A 237 14.38 6.49 16.79
C GLU A 237 13.59 5.19 16.78
N ALA A 238 14.27 4.09 16.46
CA ALA A 238 13.72 2.74 16.52
C ALA A 238 13.53 2.29 17.98
N THR A 239 12.37 1.71 18.29
CA THR A 239 12.01 1.22 19.64
C THR A 239 11.57 -0.24 19.65
N PHE A 240 11.57 -0.89 18.51
CA PHE A 240 11.12 -2.28 18.36
C PHE A 240 12.07 -3.31 19.01
N ASN A 241 13.27 -2.94 19.42
CA ASN A 241 14.20 -3.79 20.18
C ASN A 241 13.87 -3.86 21.67
N SER A 242 12.65 -3.56 22.04
CA SER A 242 12.08 -3.71 23.37
C SER A 242 11.85 -5.19 23.75
N PRO A 243 11.62 -5.51 25.02
CA PRO A 243 11.24 -6.86 25.44
C PRO A 243 10.04 -7.43 24.67
N GLU A 244 9.09 -6.57 24.29
CA GLU A 244 7.92 -6.93 23.49
C GLU A 244 8.31 -7.35 22.08
N GLY A 245 9.24 -6.66 21.46
CA GLY A 245 9.76 -7.00 20.13
C GLY A 245 10.58 -8.29 20.16
N VAL A 246 11.39 -8.48 21.20
CA VAL A 246 12.14 -9.74 21.42
C VAL A 246 11.18 -10.92 21.51
N GLU A 247 10.14 -10.84 22.35
CA GLU A 247 9.15 -11.90 22.49
C GLU A 247 8.41 -12.19 21.16
N ALA A 248 8.07 -11.16 20.38
CA ALA A 248 7.43 -11.30 19.08
C ALA A 248 8.35 -12.00 18.06
N LEU A 249 9.64 -11.66 18.05
CA LEU A 249 10.61 -12.27 17.16
C LEU A 249 10.90 -13.74 17.52
N GLU A 250 11.06 -14.03 18.82
CA GLU A 250 11.21 -15.38 19.35
C GLU A 250 9.99 -16.25 19.06
N PHE A 251 8.77 -15.68 19.14
CA PHE A 251 7.55 -16.41 18.82
C PHE A 251 7.57 -16.95 17.38
N TRP A 252 7.98 -16.13 16.42
CA TRP A 252 8.15 -16.56 15.04
C TRP A 252 9.26 -17.61 14.90
N LYS A 253 10.41 -17.41 15.54
CA LYS A 253 11.53 -18.37 15.48
C LYS A 253 11.14 -19.74 16.03
N LYS A 254 10.32 -19.79 17.08
CA LYS A 254 9.83 -21.07 17.64
C LYS A 254 9.00 -21.84 16.60
N MET A 255 8.10 -21.18 15.88
CA MET A 255 7.31 -21.82 14.81
C MET A 255 8.20 -22.30 13.65
N VAL A 256 9.23 -21.52 13.31
CA VAL A 256 10.16 -21.82 12.22
C VAL A 256 11.14 -22.93 12.59
N GLN A 257 11.84 -22.82 13.73
CA GLN A 257 12.99 -23.67 14.06
C GLN A 257 12.63 -24.86 14.96
N GLU A 258 11.77 -24.67 15.96
CA GLU A 258 11.39 -25.72 16.91
C GLU A 258 10.25 -26.57 16.34
N ASP A 259 9.13 -25.94 15.99
CA ASP A 259 7.92 -26.64 15.54
C ASP A 259 8.00 -27.02 14.05
N LYS A 260 8.85 -26.33 13.28
CA LYS A 260 9.01 -26.51 11.83
C LYS A 260 7.67 -26.42 11.07
N SER A 261 6.78 -25.60 11.59
CA SER A 261 5.42 -25.42 11.08
C SER A 261 5.30 -24.35 9.99
N VAL A 262 6.41 -23.67 9.68
CA VAL A 262 6.49 -22.59 8.68
C VAL A 262 7.53 -22.97 7.61
N PRO A 263 7.21 -22.83 6.30
CA PRO A 263 8.16 -23.11 5.23
C PRO A 263 9.26 -22.04 5.17
N LEU A 264 10.51 -22.48 4.98
CA LEU A 264 11.69 -21.61 4.96
C LEU A 264 12.02 -21.02 3.59
N GLN A 265 11.33 -21.41 2.54
CA GLN A 265 11.63 -21.00 1.17
C GLN A 265 10.37 -20.42 0.53
N ALA A 266 10.53 -19.52 -0.44
CA ALA A 266 9.43 -19.07 -1.25
C ALA A 266 8.76 -20.23 -1.99
N ALA A 267 7.46 -20.12 -2.26
CA ALA A 267 6.77 -21.07 -3.11
C ALA A 267 7.39 -21.06 -4.52
N PRO A 268 7.38 -22.20 -5.22
CA PRO A 268 7.69 -22.19 -6.65
C PRO A 268 6.82 -21.18 -7.41
N THR A 269 7.36 -20.60 -8.46
CA THR A 269 6.62 -19.63 -9.28
C THR A 269 5.28 -20.21 -9.75
N GLY A 270 4.20 -19.48 -9.54
CA GLY A 270 2.84 -19.88 -9.91
C GLY A 270 2.16 -20.87 -8.95
N VAL A 271 2.79 -21.20 -7.82
CA VAL A 271 2.19 -22.03 -6.77
C VAL A 271 1.75 -21.16 -5.61
N ASN A 272 0.45 -21.17 -5.31
CA ASN A 272 -0.06 -20.66 -4.05
C ASN A 272 -0.13 -21.85 -3.07
N ARG A 273 0.63 -21.80 -1.97
CA ARG A 273 0.72 -22.90 -1.00
C ARG A 273 -0.60 -23.19 -0.31
N PHE A 274 -1.37 -22.17 -0.03
CA PHE A 274 -2.62 -22.30 0.70
C PHE A 274 -3.68 -23.01 -0.16
N THR A 275 -3.90 -22.58 -1.41
CA THR A 275 -4.85 -23.25 -2.31
C THR A 275 -4.38 -24.63 -2.75
N SER A 276 -3.08 -24.87 -2.79
CA SER A 276 -2.49 -26.19 -3.10
C SER A 276 -2.47 -27.16 -1.92
N GLY A 277 -2.94 -26.74 -0.72
CA GLY A 277 -2.94 -27.57 0.49
C GLY A 277 -1.54 -27.85 1.06
N ILE A 278 -0.53 -27.09 0.65
CA ILE A 278 0.83 -27.18 1.22
C ILE A 278 0.89 -26.49 2.57
N THR A 279 0.11 -25.43 2.77
CA THR A 279 -0.04 -24.78 4.07
C THR A 279 -1.50 -24.81 4.51
N ALA A 280 -1.73 -25.05 5.80
CA ALA A 280 -3.07 -25.14 6.38
C ALA A 280 -3.64 -23.75 6.76
N MET A 281 -2.78 -22.80 7.04
CA MET A 281 -3.11 -21.41 7.36
C MET A 281 -2.17 -20.46 6.63
N VAL A 282 -2.64 -19.23 6.41
CA VAL A 282 -1.82 -18.12 5.91
C VAL A 282 -2.33 -16.80 6.51
N ILE A 283 -1.42 -15.92 6.88
CA ILE A 283 -1.74 -14.53 7.23
C ILE A 283 -1.64 -13.70 5.96
N ASP A 284 -2.78 -13.18 5.49
CA ASP A 284 -2.87 -12.47 4.22
C ASP A 284 -4.02 -11.44 4.23
N GLY A 285 -4.15 -10.69 3.15
CA GLY A 285 -5.17 -9.65 3.01
C GLY A 285 -6.33 -10.03 2.08
N PRO A 286 -7.34 -9.15 1.96
CA PRO A 286 -8.55 -9.41 1.17
C PRO A 286 -8.28 -9.53 -0.34
N TRP A 287 -7.12 -9.08 -0.83
CA TRP A 287 -6.75 -9.12 -2.25
C TRP A 287 -6.69 -10.54 -2.86
N ASN A 288 -6.58 -11.56 -2.03
CA ASN A 288 -6.60 -12.94 -2.49
C ASN A 288 -8.00 -13.58 -2.55
N LEU A 289 -9.03 -12.93 -2.01
CA LEU A 289 -10.38 -13.49 -1.96
C LEU A 289 -10.93 -13.84 -3.34
N SER A 290 -10.77 -12.95 -4.32
CA SER A 290 -11.23 -13.21 -5.69
C SER A 290 -10.57 -14.45 -6.29
N THR A 291 -9.27 -14.64 -6.02
CA THR A 291 -8.52 -15.83 -6.46
C THR A 291 -9.03 -17.09 -5.78
N PHE A 292 -9.22 -17.06 -4.45
CA PHE A 292 -9.66 -18.24 -3.68
C PHE A 292 -11.10 -18.64 -4.01
N LEU A 293 -12.00 -17.67 -4.19
CA LEU A 293 -13.41 -17.92 -4.50
C LEU A 293 -13.63 -18.31 -5.96
N SER A 294 -12.76 -17.90 -6.88
CA SER A 294 -12.83 -18.32 -8.28
C SER A 294 -12.36 -19.76 -8.53
N ASP A 295 -11.66 -20.37 -7.59
CA ASP A 295 -11.22 -21.76 -7.69
C ASP A 295 -12.33 -22.73 -7.24
N PRO A 296 -13.00 -23.47 -8.15
CA PRO A 296 -14.11 -24.35 -7.81
C PRO A 296 -13.73 -25.51 -6.89
N GLU A 297 -12.44 -25.86 -6.84
CA GLU A 297 -11.91 -26.94 -6.00
C GLU A 297 -11.56 -26.45 -4.58
N PHE A 298 -11.47 -25.12 -4.39
CA PHE A 298 -10.97 -24.53 -3.15
C PHE A 298 -11.98 -23.59 -2.44
N LYS A 299 -12.86 -22.93 -3.17
CA LYS A 299 -13.73 -21.84 -2.67
C LYS A 299 -14.55 -22.17 -1.40
N ASP A 300 -14.94 -23.44 -1.20
CA ASP A 300 -15.73 -23.88 -0.06
C ASP A 300 -14.86 -24.42 1.11
N LYS A 301 -13.53 -24.49 0.91
CA LYS A 301 -12.60 -25.16 1.84
C LYS A 301 -11.92 -24.21 2.82
N PHE A 302 -12.06 -22.91 2.68
CA PHE A 302 -11.37 -21.96 3.55
C PHE A 302 -12.34 -21.13 4.39
N GLY A 303 -11.81 -20.58 5.46
CA GLY A 303 -12.44 -19.56 6.28
C GLY A 303 -11.45 -18.42 6.55
N VAL A 304 -11.99 -17.32 7.08
CA VAL A 304 -11.21 -16.15 7.52
C VAL A 304 -11.55 -15.89 8.98
N ALA A 305 -10.55 -15.65 9.80
CA ALA A 305 -10.68 -15.24 11.19
C ALA A 305 -9.80 -14.02 11.46
N PRO A 306 -10.10 -13.22 12.48
CA PRO A 306 -9.21 -12.16 12.91
C PRO A 306 -7.80 -12.69 13.23
N LEU A 307 -6.80 -11.82 13.15
CA LEU A 307 -5.47 -12.19 13.66
C LEU A 307 -5.53 -12.54 15.15
N PRO A 308 -4.74 -13.53 15.59
CA PRO A 308 -4.68 -13.87 17.00
C PRO A 308 -4.16 -12.69 17.81
N GLN A 309 -4.51 -12.64 19.09
CA GLN A 309 -4.11 -11.58 20.00
C GLN A 309 -3.07 -12.05 21.04
N LYS A 310 -2.40 -11.11 21.69
CA LYS A 310 -1.55 -11.34 22.86
C LYS A 310 -2.02 -10.49 24.06
N LYS A 311 -1.46 -9.32 24.25
CA LYS A 311 -1.92 -8.34 25.25
C LYS A 311 -3.07 -7.49 24.73
N THR A 312 -3.12 -7.29 23.42
CA THR A 312 -4.16 -6.54 22.72
C THR A 312 -4.38 -7.10 21.33
N GLN A 313 -5.46 -6.69 20.69
CA GLN A 313 -5.69 -6.91 19.25
C GLN A 313 -4.93 -5.84 18.46
N ALA A 314 -4.32 -6.21 17.36
CA ALA A 314 -3.78 -5.29 16.37
C ALA A 314 -3.60 -5.99 15.04
N THR A 315 -3.82 -5.27 13.96
CA THR A 315 -3.42 -5.63 12.60
C THR A 315 -2.83 -4.40 11.91
N VAL A 316 -2.17 -4.59 10.78
CA VAL A 316 -1.61 -3.49 10.00
C VAL A 316 -2.62 -3.03 8.95
N VAL A 317 -2.78 -1.71 8.77
CA VAL A 317 -3.61 -1.15 7.70
C VAL A 317 -2.74 -0.65 6.55
N GLY A 318 -3.15 -0.99 5.34
CA GLY A 318 -2.62 -0.51 4.09
C GLY A 318 -3.72 -0.13 3.11
N GLY A 319 -3.37 -0.06 1.86
CA GLY A 319 -4.27 0.21 0.75
C GLY A 319 -3.82 1.43 -0.07
N GLU A 320 -4.55 1.69 -1.13
CA GLU A 320 -4.19 2.68 -2.13
C GLU A 320 -4.82 4.04 -1.83
N GLY A 321 -4.00 5.06 -2.04
CA GLY A 321 -4.43 6.44 -2.16
C GLY A 321 -4.30 6.92 -3.59
N VAL A 322 -5.07 7.93 -3.94
CA VAL A 322 -4.90 8.71 -5.16
C VAL A 322 -4.23 10.03 -4.78
N VAL A 323 -3.18 10.40 -5.50
CA VAL A 323 -2.41 11.63 -5.27
C VAL A 323 -2.40 12.49 -6.52
N VAL A 324 -2.22 13.79 -6.34
CA VAL A 324 -2.04 14.76 -7.44
C VAL A 324 -0.58 15.19 -7.50
N PHE A 325 0.05 15.14 -8.68
CA PHE A 325 1.42 15.61 -8.85
C PHE A 325 1.51 17.14 -8.94
N SER A 326 2.52 17.73 -8.29
CA SER A 326 2.71 19.20 -8.21
C SER A 326 2.99 19.88 -9.55
N ASN A 327 3.37 19.13 -10.59
CA ASN A 327 3.65 19.65 -11.92
C ASN A 327 2.43 19.66 -12.86
N THR A 328 1.25 19.27 -12.40
CA THR A 328 0.02 19.36 -13.20
C THR A 328 -0.24 20.80 -13.67
N LYS A 329 -0.84 20.93 -14.84
CA LYS A 329 -1.20 22.23 -15.40
C LYS A 329 -2.64 22.66 -15.05
N SER A 330 -3.41 21.73 -14.49
CA SER A 330 -4.81 21.90 -14.13
C SER A 330 -5.03 21.40 -12.69
N PRO A 331 -4.44 22.10 -11.68
CA PRO A 331 -4.45 21.60 -10.30
C PRO A 331 -5.85 21.54 -9.69
N GLN A 332 -6.74 22.48 -9.99
CA GLN A 332 -8.11 22.44 -9.50
C GLN A 332 -8.88 21.26 -10.10
N GLU A 333 -8.82 21.09 -11.41
CA GLU A 333 -9.50 19.98 -12.08
C GLU A 333 -8.94 18.62 -11.68
N ALA A 334 -7.65 18.54 -11.40
CA ALA A 334 -7.03 17.32 -10.87
C ALA A 334 -7.51 17.03 -9.43
N TYR A 335 -7.64 18.04 -8.59
CA TYR A 335 -8.22 17.90 -7.26
C TYR A 335 -9.71 17.50 -7.32
N ASP A 336 -10.50 18.13 -8.18
CA ASP A 336 -11.91 17.80 -8.34
C ASP A 336 -12.11 16.36 -8.82
N TYR A 337 -11.22 15.88 -9.72
CA TYR A 337 -11.24 14.50 -10.16
C TYR A 337 -10.78 13.52 -9.07
N LEU A 338 -9.80 13.89 -8.25
CA LEU A 338 -9.42 13.13 -7.05
C LEU A 338 -10.63 12.92 -6.13
N VAL A 339 -11.35 14.00 -5.82
CA VAL A 339 -12.55 13.94 -4.97
C VAL A 339 -13.65 13.10 -5.62
N HIS A 340 -13.85 13.23 -6.94
CA HIS A 340 -14.80 12.40 -7.68
C HIS A 340 -14.48 10.90 -7.52
N LEU A 341 -13.23 10.51 -7.71
CA LEU A 341 -12.82 9.11 -7.61
C LEU A 341 -12.96 8.51 -6.20
N THR A 342 -12.81 9.34 -5.16
CA THR A 342 -12.64 8.84 -3.78
C THR A 342 -13.80 9.14 -2.84
N CYS A 343 -14.61 10.14 -3.15
CA CYS A 343 -15.65 10.66 -2.24
C CYS A 343 -17.03 10.82 -2.90
N SER A 344 -17.19 10.47 -4.18
CA SER A 344 -18.50 10.42 -4.86
C SER A 344 -19.07 8.99 -4.86
N ASP A 345 -20.30 8.84 -5.36
CA ASP A 345 -20.94 7.52 -5.51
C ASP A 345 -20.15 6.56 -6.43
N PHE A 346 -19.28 7.09 -7.28
CA PHE A 346 -18.41 6.30 -8.16
C PHE A 346 -17.53 5.32 -7.36
N VAL A 347 -17.06 5.70 -6.17
CA VAL A 347 -16.16 4.85 -5.38
C VAL A 347 -16.81 3.50 -5.02
N GLN A 348 -18.12 3.45 -4.82
CA GLN A 348 -18.83 2.20 -4.52
C GLN A 348 -18.79 1.25 -5.73
N THR A 349 -18.98 1.77 -6.95
CA THR A 349 -18.82 0.98 -8.18
C THR A 349 -17.39 0.45 -8.33
N PHE A 350 -16.40 1.23 -7.89
CA PHE A 350 -15.02 0.79 -7.88
C PHE A 350 -14.81 -0.37 -6.91
N TRP A 351 -15.36 -0.31 -5.69
CA TRP A 351 -15.24 -1.40 -4.71
C TRP A 351 -15.97 -2.69 -5.13
N GLU A 352 -17.10 -2.62 -5.82
CA GLU A 352 -17.78 -3.80 -6.39
C GLU A 352 -16.89 -4.57 -7.37
N ASN A 353 -15.92 -3.92 -7.99
CA ASN A 353 -15.03 -4.51 -8.99
C ASN A 353 -13.61 -4.80 -8.45
N TRP A 354 -13.27 -4.25 -7.31
CA TRP A 354 -12.03 -4.53 -6.59
C TRP A 354 -12.32 -4.80 -5.13
N ILE A 355 -12.40 -6.07 -4.78
CA ILE A 355 -12.77 -6.50 -3.43
C ILE A 355 -11.73 -5.98 -2.43
N THR A 356 -12.15 -5.01 -1.62
CA THR A 356 -11.30 -4.27 -0.70
C THR A 356 -12.14 -3.75 0.46
N ILE A 357 -11.51 -3.33 1.54
CA ILE A 357 -12.22 -2.68 2.64
C ILE A 357 -12.48 -1.21 2.24
N PRO A 358 -13.73 -0.72 2.32
CA PRO A 358 -13.99 0.71 2.20
C PRO A 358 -13.17 1.52 3.23
N PRO A 359 -12.47 2.59 2.81
CA PRO A 359 -11.68 3.41 3.73
C PRO A 359 -12.52 4.35 4.60
N GLN A 360 -13.84 4.34 4.43
CA GLN A 360 -14.81 5.23 5.04
C GLN A 360 -15.70 4.45 5.99
N PRO A 361 -15.81 4.86 7.29
CA PRO A 361 -16.61 4.14 8.30
C PRO A 361 -18.09 3.97 7.95
N GLU A 362 -18.66 4.92 7.20
CA GLU A 362 -20.07 4.86 6.77
C GLU A 362 -20.37 3.67 5.86
N PHE A 363 -19.35 3.11 5.19
CA PHE A 363 -19.47 1.95 4.31
C PHE A 363 -18.91 0.64 4.91
N LYS A 364 -18.68 0.59 6.22
CA LYS A 364 -18.16 -0.63 6.88
C LYS A 364 -18.98 -1.89 6.60
N ASP A 365 -20.27 -1.71 6.37
CA ASP A 365 -21.21 -2.79 6.10
C ASP A 365 -21.53 -2.96 4.60
N PHE A 366 -20.72 -2.37 3.71
CA PHE A 366 -20.97 -2.34 2.25
C PHE A 366 -21.18 -3.74 1.66
N TYR A 367 -20.40 -4.73 2.09
CA TYR A 367 -20.50 -6.10 1.60
C TYR A 367 -21.44 -7.01 2.40
N THR A 368 -22.13 -6.53 3.44
CA THR A 368 -22.93 -7.39 4.34
C THR A 368 -23.98 -8.23 3.60
N ASN A 369 -24.54 -7.69 2.52
CA ASN A 369 -25.55 -8.39 1.70
C ASN A 369 -24.95 -9.15 0.52
N ASP A 370 -23.65 -9.09 0.31
CA ASP A 370 -22.97 -9.89 -0.70
C ASP A 370 -22.79 -11.31 -0.19
N SER A 371 -23.39 -12.29 -0.88
CA SER A 371 -23.36 -13.69 -0.44
C SER A 371 -22.04 -14.40 -0.71
N GLU A 372 -21.20 -13.85 -1.58
CA GLU A 372 -19.91 -14.42 -1.99
C GLU A 372 -18.78 -13.86 -1.14
N TYR A 373 -18.65 -12.54 -1.05
CA TYR A 373 -17.55 -11.87 -0.36
C TYR A 373 -17.86 -11.43 1.06
N GLY A 374 -19.15 -11.12 1.34
CA GLY A 374 -19.56 -10.54 2.62
C GLY A 374 -19.07 -11.27 3.85
N PRO A 375 -19.21 -12.61 3.95
CA PRO A 375 -18.76 -13.36 5.13
C PRO A 375 -17.26 -13.25 5.41
N TYR A 376 -16.44 -12.99 4.40
CA TYR A 376 -14.99 -12.87 4.51
C TYR A 376 -14.55 -11.43 4.73
N ILE A 377 -15.07 -10.49 3.93
CA ILE A 377 -14.72 -9.06 4.03
C ILE A 377 -15.12 -8.48 5.38
N GLN A 378 -16.23 -8.93 5.97
CA GLN A 378 -16.68 -8.44 7.27
C GLN A 378 -15.62 -8.64 8.36
N VAL A 379 -14.88 -9.75 8.33
CA VAL A 379 -13.77 -9.99 9.28
C VAL A 379 -12.70 -8.91 9.16
N PHE A 380 -12.32 -8.55 7.94
CA PHE A 380 -11.35 -7.48 7.69
C PHE A 380 -11.91 -6.10 8.09
N SER A 381 -13.18 -5.82 7.77
CA SER A 381 -13.84 -4.56 8.12
C SER A 381 -13.92 -4.37 9.64
N ASP A 382 -14.27 -5.42 10.38
CA ASP A 382 -14.33 -5.37 11.85
C ASP A 382 -12.95 -5.10 12.47
N GLN A 383 -11.87 -5.58 11.85
CA GLN A 383 -10.50 -5.32 12.31
C GLN A 383 -10.03 -3.88 12.08
N MET A 384 -10.75 -3.07 11.29
CA MET A 384 -10.37 -1.65 11.10
C MET A 384 -10.38 -0.86 12.41
N GLU A 385 -11.19 -1.25 13.40
CA GLU A 385 -11.26 -0.60 14.71
C GLU A 385 -9.93 -0.64 15.49
N TYR A 386 -9.11 -1.68 15.26
CA TYR A 386 -7.80 -1.85 15.91
C TYR A 386 -6.64 -1.98 14.91
N SER A 387 -6.89 -1.58 13.67
CA SER A 387 -5.86 -1.50 12.64
C SER A 387 -4.91 -0.33 12.91
N ARG A 388 -3.61 -0.57 12.74
CA ARG A 388 -2.56 0.41 12.96
C ARG A 388 -1.77 0.65 11.69
N THR A 389 -1.35 1.88 11.50
CA THR A 389 -0.53 2.26 10.35
C THR A 389 0.94 1.93 10.59
N ARG A 390 1.66 1.62 9.50
CA ARG A 390 3.13 1.65 9.52
C ARG A 390 3.59 3.06 9.95
N PRO A 391 4.71 3.22 10.65
CA PRO A 391 5.26 4.55 10.93
C PRO A 391 5.83 5.14 9.65
N PHE A 392 5.11 6.09 9.05
CA PHE A 392 5.49 6.67 7.77
C PHE A 392 6.64 7.65 7.91
N THR A 393 7.78 7.30 7.31
CA THR A 393 8.92 8.18 7.08
C THR A 393 9.28 8.20 5.60
N PRO A 394 9.95 9.23 5.09
CA PRO A 394 10.38 9.26 3.69
C PRO A 394 11.28 8.08 3.29
N SER A 395 11.99 7.50 4.24
CA SER A 395 12.90 6.36 4.05
C SER A 395 12.26 5.01 4.39
N TRP A 396 10.95 4.95 4.62
CA TRP A 396 10.27 3.71 4.99
C TRP A 396 10.60 2.51 4.08
N PRO A 397 10.63 2.62 2.75
CA PRO A 397 11.02 1.50 1.88
C PRO A 397 12.43 0.96 2.17
N GLN A 398 13.36 1.84 2.54
CA GLN A 398 14.71 1.45 2.92
C GLN A 398 14.72 0.77 4.30
N ILE A 399 13.91 1.28 5.24
CA ILE A 399 13.75 0.70 6.58
C ILE A 399 13.18 -0.70 6.48
N GLU A 400 12.09 -0.91 5.73
CA GLU A 400 11.47 -2.23 5.53
C GLU A 400 12.46 -3.25 4.97
N ASN A 401 13.21 -2.86 3.94
CA ASN A 401 14.20 -3.75 3.33
C ASN A 401 15.34 -4.09 4.31
N THR A 402 15.86 -3.11 5.04
CA THR A 402 16.95 -3.32 6.00
C THR A 402 16.49 -4.22 7.14
N LEU A 403 15.35 -3.92 7.75
CA LEU A 403 14.78 -4.74 8.81
C LEU A 403 14.49 -6.16 8.33
N GLY A 404 13.87 -6.31 7.16
CA GLY A 404 13.58 -7.63 6.58
C GLY A 404 14.82 -8.49 6.41
N ILE A 405 15.95 -7.90 5.99
CA ILE A 405 17.23 -8.60 5.86
C ILE A 405 17.78 -9.02 7.25
N ASP A 406 17.76 -8.10 8.22
CA ASP A 406 18.31 -8.35 9.56
C ASP A 406 17.48 -9.43 10.30
N LEU A 407 16.16 -9.31 10.29
CA LEU A 407 15.27 -10.28 10.92
C LEU A 407 15.30 -11.64 10.19
N GLN A 408 15.41 -11.66 8.87
CA GLN A 408 15.57 -12.90 8.13
C GLN A 408 16.87 -13.61 8.49
N SER A 409 17.98 -12.86 8.65
CA SER A 409 19.26 -13.41 9.09
C SER A 409 19.11 -14.18 10.41
N TYR A 410 18.44 -13.57 11.41
CA TYR A 410 18.14 -14.23 12.69
C TYR A 410 17.28 -15.49 12.53
N MET A 411 16.28 -15.49 11.62
CA MET A 411 15.40 -16.64 11.40
C MET A 411 16.12 -17.84 10.81
N PHE A 412 17.12 -17.61 9.95
CA PHE A 412 17.87 -18.67 9.27
C PHE A 412 19.17 -19.06 9.98
N ASP A 413 19.75 -18.13 10.75
CA ASP A 413 20.99 -18.40 11.49
C ASP A 413 20.73 -19.16 12.79
N LYS A 414 21.78 -19.86 13.24
CA LYS A 414 21.77 -20.58 14.51
C LYS A 414 22.04 -19.67 15.72
N GLU A 415 22.15 -18.35 15.49
CA GLU A 415 22.26 -17.40 16.60
C GLU A 415 20.94 -17.34 17.36
N ASP A 416 21.02 -17.54 18.66
CA ASP A 416 19.85 -17.65 19.54
C ASP A 416 19.53 -16.35 20.30
N ASP A 417 20.22 -15.24 19.99
CA ASP A 417 20.05 -13.97 20.69
C ASP A 417 19.17 -13.02 19.88
N ALA A 418 17.87 -13.06 20.17
CA ALA A 418 16.88 -12.16 19.56
C ALA A 418 17.10 -10.69 19.92
N GLN A 419 17.60 -10.40 21.13
CA GLN A 419 17.93 -9.04 21.56
C GLN A 419 19.06 -8.46 20.69
N ALA A 420 20.15 -9.21 20.52
CA ALA A 420 21.27 -8.78 19.71
C ALA A 420 20.87 -8.54 18.25
N ALA A 421 19.99 -9.40 17.68
CA ALA A 421 19.48 -9.23 16.34
C ALA A 421 18.64 -7.93 16.19
N LEU A 422 17.75 -7.67 17.15
CA LEU A 422 16.93 -6.46 17.14
C LEU A 422 17.74 -5.19 17.45
N ASP A 423 18.74 -5.26 18.33
CA ASP A 423 19.62 -4.12 18.62
C ASP A 423 20.41 -3.71 17.37
N LYS A 424 20.93 -4.69 16.62
CA LYS A 424 21.58 -4.44 15.33
C LYS A 424 20.63 -3.81 14.31
N ALA A 425 19.44 -4.37 14.17
CA ALA A 425 18.44 -3.85 13.27
C ALA A 425 18.01 -2.42 13.65
N ALA A 426 17.84 -2.13 14.94
CA ALA A 426 17.53 -0.79 15.44
C ALA A 426 18.66 0.20 15.16
N GLU A 427 19.93 -0.21 15.34
CA GLU A 427 21.09 0.63 14.96
C GLU A 427 21.08 0.98 13.47
N ASP A 428 20.80 0.00 12.60
CA ASP A 428 20.79 0.21 11.15
C ASP A 428 19.59 1.08 10.71
N VAL A 429 18.41 0.89 11.32
CA VAL A 429 17.24 1.76 11.10
C VAL A 429 17.52 3.19 11.61
N ASN A 430 18.15 3.36 12.76
CA ASN A 430 18.49 4.68 13.30
C ASN A 430 19.48 5.45 12.41
N LYS A 431 20.41 4.76 11.72
CA LYS A 431 21.27 5.39 10.71
C LYS A 431 20.46 5.93 9.54
N ILE A 432 19.49 5.16 9.05
CA ILE A 432 18.60 5.60 7.96
C ILE A 432 17.79 6.83 8.38
N LEU A 433 17.20 6.82 9.60
CA LEU A 433 16.42 7.94 10.13
C LEU A 433 17.27 9.20 10.34
N ALA A 434 18.55 9.05 10.69
CA ALA A 434 19.46 10.18 10.85
C ALA A 434 19.75 10.90 9.53
N ASP A 435 19.73 10.19 8.42
CA ASP A 435 19.97 10.75 7.06
C ASP A 435 18.75 11.52 6.51
N GLU A 436 17.57 11.42 7.17
CA GLU A 436 16.36 12.19 6.81
C GLU A 436 16.40 13.65 7.30
N LYS A 437 17.27 13.98 8.24
CA LYS A 437 17.42 15.31 8.88
C LYS A 437 18.27 16.22 8.02
#